data_89d33cceafc7d131a3bf43d07b84b97e
#
_entry.id   89d33cceafc7d131a3bf43d07b84b97e
#
_cell.length_a   1.000
_cell.length_b   1.000
_cell.length_c   1.000
_cell.angle_alpha   90.00
_cell.angle_beta   90.00
_cell.angle_gamma   90.00
#
_symmetry.space_group_name_H-M   'P 1'
#
loop_
_entity.id
_entity.type
_entity.pdbx_description
1 polymer ?
#
loop_
_entity_poly.entity_id
_entity_poly.type
_entity_poly.pdbx_seq_one_letter_code
_entity_poly.pdbx_strand_id
1 'polypeptide(L)'
;MTAVTGQLFTSDTELVQECYHGMFRHCKSLATVPPGYLPSLTLATQCYRGMFESAAFTQAPDLPAATLKTECYRYMFYGCTNLNKIKCLARYSITNNTPNFTTNVAASGTFTKYTGVSWPSGNAGIPSGWSVVEVTQ
;
A
#
# COMPACT_ATOMS: atom_id res chain seq x y z
N MET A 1 -7.80 18.63 0.38
CA MET A 1 -6.37 18.24 0.46
C MET A 1 -5.97 17.60 -0.86
N THR A 2 -4.97 18.16 -1.54
CA THR A 2 -4.49 17.66 -2.84
C THR A 2 -3.15 16.93 -2.74
N ALA A 3 -2.37 17.22 -1.72
CA ALA A 3 -1.05 16.63 -1.50
C ALA A 3 -0.70 16.55 -0.02
N VAL A 4 0.15 15.61 0.32
CA VAL A 4 0.90 15.55 1.58
C VAL A 4 2.38 15.56 1.26
N THR A 5 3.22 15.97 2.19
CA THR A 5 4.66 16.11 2.01
C THR A 5 5.43 15.44 3.14
N GLY A 6 6.72 15.15 2.92
CA GLY A 6 7.61 14.61 3.93
C GLY A 6 7.29 13.17 4.31
N GLN A 7 7.40 12.89 5.59
CA GLN A 7 7.08 11.60 6.20
C GLN A 7 5.99 11.79 7.24
N LEU A 8 5.10 10.81 7.37
CA LEU A 8 4.06 10.84 8.40
C LEU A 8 4.68 10.64 9.81
N PHE A 9 5.74 9.83 9.88
CA PHE A 9 6.47 9.51 11.10
C PHE A 9 7.89 9.04 10.72
N THR A 10 8.73 8.71 11.70
CA THR A 10 10.07 8.16 11.44
C THR A 10 10.03 6.64 11.32
N SER A 11 11.08 6.03 10.74
CA SER A 11 11.15 4.58 10.51
C SER A 11 11.17 3.74 11.78
N ASP A 12 11.57 4.32 12.90
CA ASP A 12 11.63 3.69 14.22
C ASP A 12 10.37 3.93 15.07
N THR A 13 9.36 4.61 14.54
CA THR A 13 8.07 4.79 15.21
C THR A 13 7.38 3.45 15.39
N GLU A 14 7.03 3.10 16.62
CA GLU A 14 6.19 1.94 16.91
C GLU A 14 4.74 2.21 16.50
N LEU A 15 4.22 1.39 15.60
CA LEU A 15 2.82 1.44 15.23
C LEU A 15 1.99 0.62 16.22
N VAL A 16 0.79 1.07 16.49
CA VAL A 16 -0.18 0.35 17.31
C VAL A 16 -1.38 -0.05 16.44
N GLN A 17 -2.21 -0.95 16.97
CA GLN A 17 -3.39 -1.42 16.26
C GLN A 17 -4.24 -0.24 15.76
N GLU A 18 -4.63 -0.30 14.49
CA GLU A 18 -5.51 0.66 13.82
C GLU A 18 -5.03 2.13 13.83
N CYS A 19 -3.75 2.39 14.09
CA CYS A 19 -3.26 3.76 14.33
C CYS A 19 -3.51 4.72 13.15
N TYR A 20 -3.49 4.25 11.90
CA TYR A 20 -3.75 5.06 10.71
C TYR A 20 -4.90 4.51 9.87
N HIS A 21 -5.80 3.74 10.48
CA HIS A 21 -6.97 3.18 9.83
C HIS A 21 -7.83 4.30 9.21
N GLY A 22 -7.99 4.25 7.91
CA GLY A 22 -8.84 5.18 7.18
C GLY A 22 -8.42 6.64 7.21
N MET A 23 -7.17 6.95 7.57
CA MET A 23 -6.73 8.34 7.80
C MET A 23 -7.00 9.28 6.62
N PHE A 24 -6.82 8.83 5.39
CA PHE A 24 -7.10 9.60 4.18
C PHE A 24 -8.23 8.98 3.35
N ARG A 25 -9.08 8.20 3.99
CA ARG A 25 -10.21 7.56 3.31
C ARG A 25 -11.11 8.62 2.68
N HIS A 26 -11.48 8.36 1.42
CA HIS A 26 -12.31 9.27 0.61
C HIS A 26 -11.73 10.67 0.39
N CYS A 27 -10.44 10.86 0.58
CA CYS A 27 -9.75 12.09 0.17
C CYS A 27 -9.61 12.10 -1.36
N LYS A 28 -10.72 12.30 -2.05
CA LYS A 28 -10.83 12.16 -3.51
C LYS A 28 -9.99 13.15 -4.30
N SER A 29 -9.49 14.19 -3.67
CA SER A 29 -8.60 15.17 -4.29
C SER A 29 -7.12 14.95 -3.94
N LEU A 30 -6.79 13.94 -3.12
CA LEU A 30 -5.40 13.65 -2.75
C LEU A 30 -4.68 13.03 -3.94
N ALA A 31 -3.90 13.82 -4.64
CA ALA A 31 -3.23 13.47 -5.90
C ALA A 31 -1.75 13.15 -5.75
N THR A 32 -1.12 13.51 -4.63
CA THR A 32 0.32 13.34 -4.44
C THR A 32 0.65 12.91 -3.01
N VAL A 33 1.38 11.79 -2.90
CA VAL A 33 1.93 11.29 -1.63
C VAL A 33 3.38 10.91 -1.91
N PRO A 34 4.37 11.44 -1.14
CA PRO A 34 5.78 11.12 -1.37
C PRO A 34 6.07 9.62 -1.21
N PRO A 35 7.03 9.05 -1.97
CA PRO A 35 7.40 7.64 -1.84
C PRO A 35 7.79 7.23 -0.42
N GLY A 36 8.47 8.08 0.33
CA GLY A 36 8.91 7.80 1.71
C GLY A 36 7.91 8.16 2.80
N TYR A 37 6.64 8.39 2.48
CA TYR A 37 5.65 8.87 3.44
C TYR A 37 5.37 7.90 4.59
N LEU A 38 5.46 6.59 4.33
CA LEU A 38 5.19 5.51 5.30
C LEU A 38 6.45 4.68 5.56
N PRO A 39 7.41 5.20 6.33
CA PRO A 39 8.74 4.59 6.44
C PRO A 39 8.84 3.41 7.39
N SER A 40 7.78 3.02 8.12
CA SER A 40 7.87 1.98 9.14
C SER A 40 8.25 0.62 8.56
N LEU A 41 9.21 -0.03 9.23
CA LEU A 41 9.62 -1.40 8.94
C LEU A 41 8.86 -2.42 9.82
N THR A 42 8.18 -1.97 10.86
CA THR A 42 7.42 -2.82 11.79
C THR A 42 5.97 -2.35 11.83
N LEU A 43 5.08 -3.23 11.40
CA LEU A 43 3.64 -2.93 11.31
C LEU A 43 2.88 -3.46 12.53
N ALA A 44 1.63 -3.05 12.66
CA ALA A 44 0.68 -3.53 13.65
C ALA A 44 -0.62 -3.96 12.97
N THR A 45 -1.47 -4.67 13.70
CA THR A 45 -2.78 -5.11 13.21
C THR A 45 -3.57 -3.91 12.67
N GLN A 46 -4.04 -4.02 11.42
CA GLN A 46 -4.89 -3.04 10.75
C GLN A 46 -4.33 -1.61 10.71
N CYS A 47 -3.00 -1.43 10.87
CA CYS A 47 -2.42 -0.09 11.04
C CYS A 47 -2.64 0.85 9.84
N TYR A 48 -2.72 0.30 8.60
CA TYR A 48 -2.98 1.08 7.39
C TYR A 48 -4.28 0.66 6.68
N ARG A 49 -5.16 -0.06 7.37
CA ARG A 49 -6.43 -0.52 6.79
C ARG A 49 -7.22 0.66 6.22
N GLY A 50 -7.55 0.58 4.93
CA GLY A 50 -8.35 1.60 4.25
C GLY A 50 -7.74 3.00 4.22
N MET A 51 -6.44 3.13 4.51
CA MET A 51 -5.80 4.43 4.72
C MET A 51 -5.99 5.39 3.55
N PHE A 52 -5.88 4.91 2.31
CA PHE A 52 -5.99 5.72 1.10
C PHE A 52 -7.19 5.34 0.23
N GLU A 53 -8.18 4.68 0.80
CA GLU A 53 -9.36 4.27 0.04
C GLU A 53 -9.95 5.45 -0.74
N SER A 54 -10.13 5.27 -2.05
CA SER A 54 -10.67 6.27 -2.97
C SER A 54 -9.85 7.56 -3.12
N ALA A 55 -8.55 7.54 -2.84
CA ALA A 55 -7.66 8.66 -3.14
C ALA A 55 -7.39 8.79 -4.65
N ALA A 56 -6.93 9.95 -5.10
CA ALA A 56 -6.77 10.28 -6.51
C ALA A 56 -5.35 10.09 -7.07
N PHE A 57 -4.37 9.73 -6.23
CA PHE A 57 -2.97 9.64 -6.64
C PHE A 57 -2.72 8.54 -7.68
N THR A 58 -1.66 8.74 -8.49
CA THR A 58 -1.22 7.77 -9.49
C THR A 58 -0.12 6.84 -8.97
N GLN A 59 0.62 7.27 -7.99
CA GLN A 59 1.71 6.50 -7.37
C GLN A 59 1.50 6.44 -5.86
N ALA A 60 1.46 5.22 -5.32
CA ALA A 60 1.39 4.99 -3.88
C ALA A 60 2.72 5.30 -3.20
N PRO A 61 2.72 5.65 -1.90
CA PRO A 61 3.95 5.63 -1.13
C PRO A 61 4.53 4.22 -1.10
N ASP A 62 5.85 4.11 -1.00
CA ASP A 62 6.52 2.82 -0.86
C ASP A 62 6.09 2.14 0.45
N LEU A 63 5.95 0.83 0.41
CA LEU A 63 5.59 0.00 1.56
C LEU A 63 6.80 -0.87 1.92
N PRO A 64 7.70 -0.39 2.79
CA PRO A 64 9.01 -1.02 2.99
C PRO A 64 9.02 -2.22 3.95
N ALA A 65 7.95 -2.43 4.74
CA ALA A 65 7.94 -3.47 5.76
C ALA A 65 8.01 -4.88 5.14
N ALA A 66 8.90 -5.72 5.67
CA ALA A 66 9.11 -7.08 5.17
C ALA A 66 8.04 -8.07 5.66
N THR A 67 7.50 -7.88 6.86
CA THR A 67 6.51 -8.78 7.47
C THR A 67 5.20 -8.05 7.69
N LEU A 68 4.14 -8.58 7.10
CA LEU A 68 2.80 -8.02 7.27
C LEU A 68 2.16 -8.52 8.57
N LYS A 69 1.27 -7.72 9.12
CA LYS A 69 0.45 -8.03 10.28
C LYS A 69 -1.01 -8.15 9.88
N THR A 70 -1.82 -8.68 10.77
CA THR A 70 -3.24 -8.97 10.48
C THR A 70 -3.94 -7.77 9.82
N GLU A 71 -4.41 -7.98 8.60
CA GLU A 71 -5.18 -7.02 7.81
C GLU A 71 -4.55 -5.62 7.69
N CYS A 72 -3.21 -5.50 7.81
CA CYS A 72 -2.56 -4.19 7.85
C CYS A 72 -2.74 -3.39 6.56
N TYR A 73 -2.91 -4.05 5.40
CA TYR A 73 -3.14 -3.41 4.10
C TYR A 73 -4.55 -3.63 3.55
N ARG A 74 -5.48 -4.19 4.35
CA ARG A 74 -6.85 -4.41 3.91
C ARG A 74 -7.49 -3.10 3.44
N TYR A 75 -8.07 -3.10 2.23
CA TYR A 75 -8.70 -1.93 1.60
C TYR A 75 -7.78 -0.72 1.42
N MET A 76 -6.46 -0.85 1.58
CA MET A 76 -5.57 0.32 1.62
C MET A 76 -5.70 1.21 0.38
N PHE A 77 -5.75 0.61 -0.81
CA PHE A 77 -5.87 1.32 -2.08
C PHE A 77 -7.20 1.04 -2.80
N TYR A 78 -8.19 0.55 -2.08
CA TYR A 78 -9.52 0.25 -2.63
C TYR A 78 -10.10 1.48 -3.33
N GLY A 79 -10.49 1.34 -4.60
CA GLY A 79 -11.12 2.44 -5.34
C GLY A 79 -10.19 3.56 -5.76
N CYS A 80 -8.87 3.41 -5.63
CA CYS A 80 -7.89 4.36 -6.16
C CYS A 80 -7.77 4.19 -7.68
N THR A 81 -8.77 4.68 -8.43
CA THR A 81 -8.93 4.37 -9.86
C THR A 81 -7.81 4.91 -10.75
N ASN A 82 -7.03 5.87 -10.28
CA ASN A 82 -5.87 6.42 -11.02
C ASN A 82 -4.54 5.77 -10.62
N LEU A 83 -4.54 4.94 -9.57
CA LEU A 83 -3.31 4.34 -9.05
C LEU A 83 -2.75 3.32 -10.05
N ASN A 84 -1.55 3.56 -10.54
CA ASN A 84 -0.86 2.70 -11.51
C ASN A 84 0.58 2.33 -11.12
N LYS A 85 1.03 2.67 -9.92
CA LYS A 85 2.36 2.26 -9.41
C LYS A 85 2.28 1.94 -7.94
N ILE A 86 2.65 0.71 -7.59
CA ILE A 86 2.76 0.23 -6.21
C ILE A 86 4.14 -0.42 -6.05
N LYS A 87 4.85 -0.07 -4.98
CA LYS A 87 6.06 -0.77 -4.57
C LYS A 87 5.86 -1.31 -3.16
N CYS A 88 5.78 -2.62 -3.05
CA CYS A 88 5.57 -3.30 -1.79
C CYS A 88 6.66 -4.34 -1.57
N LEU A 89 7.46 -4.15 -0.54
CA LEU A 89 8.64 -4.95 -0.24
C LEU A 89 8.37 -6.05 0.80
N ALA A 90 7.10 -6.38 1.03
CA ALA A 90 6.72 -7.49 1.90
C ALA A 90 7.24 -8.83 1.35
N ARG A 91 7.65 -9.71 2.27
CA ARG A 91 8.16 -11.05 2.00
C ARG A 91 7.40 -12.12 2.76
N TYR A 92 6.89 -11.79 3.93
CA TYR A 92 6.30 -12.73 4.86
C TYR A 92 4.89 -12.31 5.26
N SER A 93 4.06 -13.31 5.50
CA SER A 93 2.70 -13.13 5.98
C SER A 93 1.83 -12.29 5.04
N ILE A 94 1.99 -12.46 3.72
CA ILE A 94 1.22 -11.73 2.72
C ILE A 94 -0.21 -12.27 2.66
N THR A 95 -0.37 -13.59 2.60
CA THR A 95 -1.66 -14.25 2.47
C THR A 95 -2.59 -13.85 3.63
N ASN A 96 -3.81 -13.49 3.30
CA ASN A 96 -4.88 -13.05 4.21
C ASN A 96 -4.68 -11.68 4.89
N ASN A 97 -3.56 -11.00 4.63
CA ASN A 97 -3.33 -9.69 5.24
C ASN A 97 -3.52 -8.53 4.27
N THR A 98 -3.86 -8.84 3.03
CA THR A 98 -4.07 -7.88 1.94
C THR A 98 -5.45 -8.00 1.27
N PRO A 99 -6.55 -8.36 1.96
CA PRO A 99 -7.84 -8.49 1.28
C PRO A 99 -8.30 -7.15 0.70
N ASN A 100 -8.72 -7.17 -0.56
CA ASN A 100 -9.14 -5.97 -1.28
C ASN A 100 -8.10 -4.84 -1.32
N PHE A 101 -6.82 -5.19 -1.24
CA PHE A 101 -5.69 -4.26 -1.24
C PHE A 101 -5.71 -3.34 -2.46
N THR A 102 -5.98 -3.91 -3.63
CA THR A 102 -5.87 -3.23 -4.93
C THR A 102 -7.16 -3.30 -5.75
N THR A 103 -8.31 -3.48 -5.10
CA THR A 103 -9.60 -3.53 -5.80
C THR A 103 -9.91 -2.20 -6.46
N ASN A 104 -10.25 -2.22 -7.76
CA ASN A 104 -10.62 -1.03 -8.54
C ASN A 104 -9.52 0.03 -8.65
N VAL A 105 -8.27 -0.38 -8.71
CA VAL A 105 -7.17 0.50 -9.14
C VAL A 105 -7.15 0.62 -10.67
N ALA A 106 -6.20 1.37 -11.25
CA ALA A 106 -6.12 1.52 -12.71
C ALA A 106 -6.00 0.16 -13.41
N ALA A 107 -6.54 0.07 -14.62
CA ALA A 107 -6.58 -1.18 -15.41
C ALA A 107 -5.18 -1.68 -15.82
N SER A 108 -4.19 -0.80 -15.88
CA SER A 108 -2.80 -1.14 -16.14
C SER A 108 -1.87 -0.36 -15.22
N GLY A 109 -0.74 -0.95 -14.92
CA GLY A 109 0.23 -0.32 -14.02
C GLY A 109 1.44 -1.20 -13.77
N THR A 110 2.23 -0.84 -12.77
CA THR A 110 3.46 -1.54 -12.39
C THR A 110 3.44 -1.86 -10.90
N PHE A 111 3.63 -3.13 -10.58
CA PHE A 111 3.77 -3.63 -9.21
C PHE A 111 5.22 -4.05 -8.98
N THR A 112 5.91 -3.38 -8.08
CA THR A 112 7.31 -3.70 -7.72
C THR A 112 7.35 -4.52 -6.45
N LYS A 113 8.04 -5.65 -6.50
CA LYS A 113 8.20 -6.60 -5.39
C LYS A 113 9.63 -7.15 -5.33
N TYR A 114 9.97 -7.83 -4.27
CA TYR A 114 11.23 -8.58 -4.23
C TYR A 114 11.18 -9.83 -5.13
N THR A 115 12.31 -10.13 -5.77
CA THR A 115 12.52 -11.36 -6.55
C THR A 115 12.22 -12.59 -5.70
N GLY A 116 11.50 -13.55 -6.27
CA GLY A 116 11.19 -14.82 -5.63
C GLY A 116 10.06 -14.77 -4.59
N VAL A 117 9.48 -13.62 -4.32
CA VAL A 117 8.34 -13.51 -3.41
C VAL A 117 7.03 -13.71 -4.16
N SER A 118 6.20 -14.64 -3.70
CA SER A 118 4.86 -14.86 -4.25
C SER A 118 3.88 -13.86 -3.70
N TRP A 119 3.11 -13.26 -4.61
CA TRP A 119 1.99 -12.38 -4.30
C TRP A 119 0.69 -12.97 -4.85
N PRO A 120 -0.45 -12.82 -4.16
CA PRO A 120 -1.74 -13.16 -4.74
C PRO A 120 -1.99 -12.33 -6.00
N SER A 121 -2.73 -12.91 -6.94
CA SER A 121 -3.19 -12.20 -8.14
C SER A 121 -4.57 -11.59 -7.87
N GLY A 122 -4.86 -10.47 -8.54
CA GLY A 122 -6.17 -9.81 -8.46
C GLY A 122 -6.27 -8.85 -7.28
N ASN A 123 -7.46 -8.77 -6.70
CA ASN A 123 -7.80 -7.74 -5.72
C ASN A 123 -6.98 -7.78 -4.42
N ALA A 124 -6.44 -8.92 -4.08
CA ALA A 124 -5.65 -9.09 -2.86
C ALA A 124 -4.13 -8.88 -3.09
N GLY A 125 -3.72 -8.47 -4.26
CA GLY A 125 -2.30 -8.33 -4.55
C GLY A 125 -2.04 -7.63 -5.87
N ILE A 126 -1.39 -8.35 -6.80
CA ILE A 126 -1.03 -7.80 -8.12
C ILE A 126 -2.27 -7.74 -8.99
N PRO A 127 -2.73 -6.53 -9.39
CA PRO A 127 -3.93 -6.40 -10.21
C PRO A 127 -3.77 -7.08 -11.57
N SER A 128 -4.87 -7.62 -12.08
CA SER A 128 -4.91 -8.14 -13.44
C SER A 128 -4.50 -7.05 -14.44
N GLY A 129 -3.67 -7.39 -15.41
CA GLY A 129 -3.20 -6.45 -16.43
C GLY A 129 -2.00 -5.60 -16.04
N TRP A 130 -1.52 -5.71 -14.80
CA TRP A 130 -0.35 -4.97 -14.36
C TRP A 130 0.96 -5.72 -14.68
N SER A 131 2.00 -4.97 -15.01
CA SER A 131 3.36 -5.47 -15.14
C SER A 131 4.01 -5.63 -13.77
N VAL A 132 4.88 -6.64 -13.64
CA VAL A 132 5.64 -6.86 -12.41
C VAL A 132 7.09 -6.47 -12.63
N VAL A 133 7.63 -5.67 -11.71
CA VAL A 133 9.07 -5.37 -11.62
C VAL A 133 9.62 -6.05 -10.37
N GLU A 134 10.70 -6.78 -10.52
CA GLU A 134 11.37 -7.44 -9.41
C GLU A 134 12.63 -6.70 -9.03
N VAL A 135 12.84 -6.52 -7.73
CA VAL A 135 14.07 -5.93 -7.18
C VAL A 135 14.77 -6.95 -6.31
N THR A 136 16.10 -6.89 -6.31
CA THR A 136 16.93 -7.73 -5.43
C THR A 136 17.14 -7.04 -4.09
N GLN A 137 17.41 -7.86 -3.12
CA GLN A 137 17.71 -7.41 -1.77
C GLN A 137 19.11 -6.80 -1.67
#